data_5e8c1f618d955fd6a7c87e04f07ce335
#
_entry.id   5e8c1f618d955fd6a7c87e04f07ce335
#
_cell.length_a   1.000
_cell.length_b   1.000
_cell.length_c   1.000
_cell.angle_alpha   90.00
_cell.angle_beta   90.00
_cell.angle_gamma   90.00
#
_symmetry.space_group_name_H-M   'P 1'
#
loop_
_entity.id
_entity.type
_entity.pdbx_description
1 polymer ?
#
loop_
_entity_poly.entity_id
_entity_poly.type
_entity_poly.pdbx_seq_one_letter_code
_entity_poly.pdbx_strand_id
1 'polypeptide(L)'
;LCPCRQQAAILEDLVTNVPLEFDFLFSKSHAEVISGKQEGVYAWIGINFVLGRFEHKDEEDAVVTVALGDQAEALVRKRTVGILDMGGASLQIAYEVPSSGTFSSPQQEEAAKSLLAEFNLGCDVQHTGHIYRVYVNTFLGFGGNFARQRYEELIVNQTYAHNSLQGQRTGLSAETPFLDPCLPVGLEDTVVRGGQTLHVRGRGDWQSCVELLQPLLMAPNNTQASLAGAYKAPIDFTNSEFYGFSEFFYCTEDVLRLGGRYDAPSFTTAAQEYCGQSWAVLMRRFHGGLYSAHADQHRLKYQCFKSAWMYQVLHQGFHFPLDYPSLRTAQLVYDREVQWTLGAILYKTRFLPLRDLRPESVRQAHGSWLRLSFVYNHYLFFACIVVVALAIVLYLLRLRRIHRRQLRSAQLDMLWLDKVVLLPPSTGPGP
;
A
#
# COMPACT_ATOMS: atom_id res chain seq x y z
N LEU A 1 -4.17 11.21 -9.32
CA LEU A 1 -4.32 10.08 -10.26
C LEU A 1 -4.06 10.58 -11.66
N CYS A 2 -2.95 10.13 -12.26
CA CYS A 2 -2.76 10.34 -13.69
C CYS A 2 -3.91 9.63 -14.45
N PRO A 3 -4.60 10.27 -15.37
CA PRO A 3 -5.48 9.56 -16.29
C PRO A 3 -4.72 8.42 -16.95
N CYS A 4 -5.36 7.28 -17.16
CA CYS A 4 -4.72 6.07 -17.71
C CYS A 4 -3.88 6.33 -18.99
N ARG A 5 -4.27 7.32 -19.80
CA ARG A 5 -3.52 7.77 -20.97
C ARG A 5 -2.17 8.42 -20.64
N GLN A 6 -2.12 9.28 -19.61
CA GLN A 6 -0.87 9.93 -19.18
C GLN A 6 0.07 8.93 -18.51
N GLN A 7 -0.49 8.02 -17.73
CA GLN A 7 0.28 6.94 -17.10
C GLN A 7 0.96 6.05 -18.15
N ALA A 8 0.22 5.61 -19.16
CA ALA A 8 0.77 4.80 -20.27
C ALA A 8 1.87 5.56 -21.03
N ALA A 9 1.66 6.84 -21.32
CA ALA A 9 2.64 7.67 -22.02
C ALA A 9 3.94 7.85 -21.20
N ILE A 10 3.84 8.05 -19.88
CA ILE A 10 5.01 8.17 -19.00
C ILE A 10 5.81 6.84 -18.99
N LEU A 11 5.12 5.70 -18.87
CA LEU A 11 5.79 4.39 -18.87
C LEU A 11 6.47 4.12 -20.21
N GLU A 12 5.83 4.47 -21.32
CA GLU A 12 6.40 4.34 -22.67
C GLU A 12 7.62 5.23 -22.88
N ASP A 13 7.55 6.48 -22.39
CA ASP A 13 8.66 7.43 -22.41
C ASP A 13 9.88 6.90 -21.65
N LEU A 14 9.67 6.42 -20.41
CA LEU A 14 10.73 5.82 -19.59
C LEU A 14 11.37 4.61 -20.26
N VAL A 15 10.56 3.69 -20.79
CA VAL A 15 11.06 2.47 -21.45
C VAL A 15 11.86 2.79 -22.72
N THR A 16 11.49 3.86 -23.41
CA THR A 16 12.14 4.28 -24.65
C THR A 16 13.42 5.07 -24.39
N ASN A 17 13.39 6.03 -23.48
CA ASN A 17 14.46 7.02 -23.35
C ASN A 17 15.51 6.64 -22.29
N VAL A 18 15.15 5.96 -21.19
CA VAL A 18 16.13 5.59 -20.16
C VAL A 18 17.27 4.74 -20.72
N PRO A 19 17.06 3.72 -21.58
CA PRO A 19 18.16 2.95 -22.17
C PRO A 19 19.05 3.75 -23.13
N LEU A 20 18.56 4.88 -23.65
CA LEU A 20 19.33 5.76 -24.54
C LEU A 20 20.22 6.73 -23.80
N GLU A 21 19.76 7.18 -22.61
CA GLU A 21 20.42 8.23 -21.82
C GLU A 21 21.35 7.66 -20.75
N PHE A 22 21.14 6.41 -20.31
CA PHE A 22 21.83 5.82 -19.18
C PHE A 22 22.39 4.42 -19.49
N ASP A 23 23.64 4.19 -19.14
CA ASP A 23 24.35 2.91 -19.35
C ASP A 23 24.09 1.91 -18.21
N PHE A 24 22.83 1.48 -18.06
CA PHE A 24 22.44 0.37 -17.18
C PHE A 24 21.32 -0.46 -17.80
N LEU A 25 21.16 -1.69 -17.32
CA LEU A 25 20.10 -2.58 -17.81
C LEU A 25 18.73 -2.08 -17.40
N PHE A 26 17.94 -1.64 -18.37
CA PHE A 26 16.56 -1.22 -18.18
C PHE A 26 15.64 -1.90 -19.20
N SER A 27 14.46 -2.32 -18.77
CA SER A 27 13.45 -2.95 -19.61
C SER A 27 12.04 -2.57 -19.15
N LYS A 28 11.04 -2.88 -19.97
CA LYS A 28 9.64 -2.62 -19.66
C LYS A 28 9.19 -3.23 -18.33
N SER A 29 9.78 -4.36 -17.93
CA SER A 29 9.47 -5.01 -16.64
C SER A 29 10.01 -4.26 -15.41
N HIS A 30 10.90 -3.27 -15.61
CA HIS A 30 11.46 -2.45 -14.54
C HIS A 30 10.68 -1.17 -14.28
N ALA A 31 9.69 -0.86 -15.13
CA ALA A 31 8.80 0.29 -14.97
C ALA A 31 7.37 -0.19 -14.74
N GLU A 32 6.87 -0.03 -13.54
CA GLU A 32 5.50 -0.40 -13.18
C GLU A 32 4.83 0.65 -12.29
N VAL A 33 3.51 0.68 -12.33
CA VAL A 33 2.70 1.48 -11.40
C VAL A 33 2.28 0.58 -10.26
N ILE A 34 2.61 0.96 -9.04
CA ILE A 34 2.21 0.23 -7.85
C ILE A 34 0.83 0.71 -7.35
N SER A 35 0.12 -0.18 -6.69
CA SER A 35 -1.12 0.16 -5.99
C SER A 35 -0.82 0.85 -4.66
N GLY A 36 -1.77 1.63 -4.13
CA GLY A 36 -1.61 2.22 -2.81
C GLY A 36 -1.44 1.18 -1.69
N LYS A 37 -1.98 -0.03 -1.86
CA LYS A 37 -1.71 -1.15 -0.93
C LYS A 37 -0.24 -1.58 -0.97
N GLN A 38 0.34 -1.69 -2.16
CA GLN A 38 1.78 -2.00 -2.31
C GLN A 38 2.64 -0.86 -1.72
N GLU A 39 2.27 0.40 -1.97
CA GLU A 39 2.94 1.56 -1.37
C GLU A 39 2.98 1.47 0.16
N GLY A 40 1.84 1.19 0.81
CA GLY A 40 1.77 1.00 2.26
C GLY A 40 2.59 -0.19 2.77
N VAL A 41 2.55 -1.35 2.09
CA VAL A 41 3.37 -2.52 2.44
C VAL A 41 4.86 -2.19 2.34
N TYR A 42 5.27 -1.55 1.25
CA TYR A 42 6.68 -1.22 1.04
C TYR A 42 7.18 -0.18 2.04
N ALA A 43 6.38 0.84 2.36
CA ALA A 43 6.70 1.80 3.40
C ALA A 43 6.87 1.11 4.76
N TRP A 44 5.97 0.16 5.11
CA TRP A 44 6.06 -0.64 6.32
C TRP A 44 7.33 -1.50 6.35
N ILE A 45 7.70 -2.16 5.25
CA ILE A 45 8.94 -2.95 5.13
C ILE A 45 10.16 -2.03 5.31
N GLY A 46 10.17 -0.88 4.64
CA GLY A 46 11.29 0.06 4.68
C GLY A 46 11.63 0.52 6.08
N ILE A 47 10.63 0.99 6.85
CA ILE A 47 10.87 1.47 8.21
C ILE A 47 11.30 0.36 9.16
N ASN A 48 10.63 -0.79 9.12
CA ASN A 48 10.95 -1.92 10.00
C ASN A 48 12.35 -2.48 9.72
N PHE A 49 12.79 -2.45 8.45
CA PHE A 49 14.16 -2.78 8.10
C PHE A 49 15.17 -1.79 8.69
N VAL A 50 14.95 -0.48 8.52
CA VAL A 50 15.86 0.55 9.05
C VAL A 50 15.94 0.49 10.57
N LEU A 51 14.85 0.16 11.25
CA LEU A 51 14.80 0.00 12.71
C LEU A 51 15.35 -1.36 13.19
N GLY A 52 15.78 -2.26 12.29
CA GLY A 52 16.28 -3.59 12.65
C GLY A 52 15.20 -4.54 13.21
N ARG A 53 13.92 -4.28 12.94
CA ARG A 53 12.81 -5.06 13.50
C ARG A 53 12.64 -6.45 12.88
N PHE A 54 13.40 -6.77 11.83
CA PHE A 54 13.43 -8.09 11.19
C PHE A 54 14.59 -8.97 11.66
N GLU A 55 15.50 -8.42 12.48
CA GLU A 55 16.60 -9.15 13.09
C GLU A 55 16.16 -9.68 14.46
N HIS A 56 15.97 -10.98 14.55
CA HIS A 56 15.59 -11.67 15.80
C HIS A 56 16.85 -12.34 16.37
N LYS A 57 17.54 -11.67 17.28
CA LYS A 57 18.68 -12.26 17.98
C LYS A 57 18.27 -13.06 19.21
N ASP A 58 17.18 -12.64 19.87
CA ASP A 58 16.60 -13.32 21.04
C ASP A 58 15.07 -13.39 20.82
N GLU A 59 14.49 -14.59 20.95
CA GLU A 59 13.06 -14.83 20.68
C GLU A 59 12.12 -14.04 21.61
N GLU A 60 12.53 -13.76 22.84
CA GLU A 60 11.72 -13.04 23.84
C GLU A 60 11.51 -11.55 23.48
N ASP A 61 12.48 -10.90 22.82
CA ASP A 61 12.37 -9.50 22.42
C ASP A 61 11.68 -9.31 21.04
N ALA A 62 11.46 -10.40 20.32
CA ALA A 62 10.91 -10.36 18.97
C ALA A 62 9.39 -10.17 18.90
N VAL A 63 8.68 -10.37 20.01
CA VAL A 63 7.22 -10.39 20.06
C VAL A 63 6.67 -9.46 21.14
N VAL A 64 5.43 -9.01 20.93
CA VAL A 64 4.65 -8.25 21.90
C VAL A 64 3.28 -8.89 22.09
N THR A 65 2.83 -8.92 23.32
CA THR A 65 1.46 -9.32 23.66
C THR A 65 0.54 -8.14 23.42
N VAL A 66 -0.58 -8.36 22.72
CA VAL A 66 -1.57 -7.33 22.42
C VAL A 66 -2.93 -7.73 23.00
N ALA A 67 -3.60 -6.78 23.62
CA ALA A 67 -4.97 -6.90 24.09
C ALA A 67 -5.91 -6.24 23.06
N LEU A 68 -6.77 -7.02 22.44
CA LEU A 68 -7.72 -6.53 21.44
C LEU A 68 -9.15 -6.74 21.93
N GLY A 69 -9.71 -5.70 22.56
CA GLY A 69 -11.08 -5.72 23.10
C GLY A 69 -11.26 -6.66 24.29
N ASP A 70 -12.50 -7.17 24.49
CA ASP A 70 -12.88 -8.05 25.60
C ASP A 70 -12.43 -9.53 25.43
N GLN A 71 -11.49 -9.82 24.54
CA GLN A 71 -11.00 -11.17 24.35
C GLN A 71 -10.14 -11.61 25.54
N ALA A 72 -10.50 -12.73 26.16
CA ALA A 72 -9.81 -13.29 27.33
C ALA A 72 -8.42 -13.87 27.00
N GLU A 73 -8.11 -14.05 25.71
CA GLU A 73 -6.82 -14.59 25.26
C GLU A 73 -5.90 -13.46 24.79
N ALA A 74 -4.71 -13.40 25.37
CA ALA A 74 -3.65 -12.51 24.93
C ALA A 74 -3.13 -12.97 23.56
N LEU A 75 -3.30 -12.13 22.54
CA LEU A 75 -2.76 -12.36 21.22
C LEU A 75 -1.31 -11.91 21.14
N VAL A 76 -0.53 -12.56 20.30
CA VAL A 76 0.90 -12.25 20.12
C VAL A 76 1.16 -11.84 18.69
N ARG A 77 1.91 -10.75 18.50
CA ARG A 77 2.46 -10.34 17.19
C ARG A 77 3.95 -10.01 17.32
N LYS A 78 4.64 -9.88 16.21
CA LYS A 78 6.04 -9.45 16.23
C LYS A 78 6.15 -7.98 16.63
N ARG A 79 7.31 -7.59 17.18
CA ARG A 79 7.60 -6.22 17.61
C ARG A 79 7.98 -5.33 16.43
N THR A 80 7.03 -5.12 15.54
CA THR A 80 7.16 -4.21 14.39
C THR A 80 6.44 -2.90 14.66
N VAL A 81 6.82 -1.85 13.93
CA VAL A 81 6.15 -0.56 14.01
C VAL A 81 5.12 -0.41 12.90
N GLY A 82 4.03 0.29 13.18
CA GLY A 82 3.06 0.71 12.17
C GLY A 82 3.51 1.98 11.45
N ILE A 83 2.91 2.24 10.28
CA ILE A 83 3.15 3.44 9.49
C ILE A 83 1.86 4.20 9.19
N LEU A 84 2.02 5.51 9.07
CA LEU A 84 1.07 6.45 8.49
C LEU A 84 1.82 7.22 7.41
N ASP A 85 1.31 7.24 6.18
CA ASP A 85 1.91 8.00 5.09
C ASP A 85 0.83 8.86 4.43
N MET A 86 0.97 10.18 4.47
CA MET A 86 0.05 11.11 3.84
C MET A 86 0.75 11.80 2.69
N GLY A 87 0.54 11.30 1.50
CA GLY A 87 0.99 11.95 0.27
C GLY A 87 0.09 13.12 -0.14
N GLY A 88 0.27 13.59 -1.38
CA GLY A 88 -0.59 14.65 -1.94
C GLY A 88 -2.02 14.20 -2.22
N ALA A 89 -2.21 12.97 -2.73
CA ALA A 89 -3.49 12.45 -3.18
C ALA A 89 -4.10 11.40 -2.26
N SER A 90 -3.29 10.58 -1.60
CA SER A 90 -3.72 9.44 -0.80
C SER A 90 -3.10 9.45 0.60
N LEU A 91 -3.72 8.69 1.48
CA LEU A 91 -3.30 8.43 2.83
C LEU A 91 -3.23 6.92 3.03
N GLN A 92 -2.11 6.40 3.52
CA GLN A 92 -1.92 5.00 3.84
C GLN A 92 -1.75 4.80 5.33
N ILE A 93 -2.22 3.64 5.82
CA ILE A 93 -1.91 3.10 7.12
C ILE A 93 -1.54 1.62 6.97
N ALA A 94 -0.44 1.19 7.59
CA ALA A 94 -0.08 -0.23 7.63
C ALA A 94 0.52 -0.60 8.98
N TYR A 95 0.09 -1.74 9.53
CA TYR A 95 0.60 -2.28 10.80
C TYR A 95 0.38 -3.79 10.88
N GLU A 96 1.26 -4.48 11.58
CA GLU A 96 1.15 -5.92 11.78
C GLU A 96 -0.01 -6.25 12.71
N VAL A 97 -0.73 -7.32 12.36
CA VAL A 97 -1.84 -7.85 13.13
C VAL A 97 -1.55 -9.28 13.57
N PRO A 98 -2.09 -9.75 14.72
CA PRO A 98 -1.95 -11.12 15.15
C PRO A 98 -2.46 -12.14 14.12
N SER A 99 -1.88 -13.34 14.12
CA SER A 99 -2.28 -14.42 13.21
C SER A 99 -3.67 -14.97 13.49
N SER A 100 -4.14 -14.87 14.72
CA SER A 100 -5.49 -15.29 15.15
C SER A 100 -6.32 -14.08 15.49
N GLY A 101 -7.35 -13.79 14.72
CA GLY A 101 -8.35 -12.76 15.00
C GLY A 101 -9.75 -13.33 14.77
N THR A 102 -10.67 -13.13 15.72
CA THR A 102 -12.09 -13.44 15.51
C THR A 102 -12.77 -12.24 14.90
N PHE A 103 -13.56 -12.47 13.85
CA PHE A 103 -14.36 -11.45 13.20
C PHE A 103 -15.80 -11.49 13.73
N SER A 104 -16.41 -10.33 13.89
CA SER A 104 -17.78 -10.21 14.41
C SER A 104 -18.84 -10.65 13.39
N SER A 105 -18.50 -10.67 12.11
CA SER A 105 -19.41 -11.09 11.02
C SER A 105 -18.64 -11.57 9.80
N PRO A 106 -19.25 -12.40 8.92
CA PRO A 106 -18.65 -12.85 7.67
C PRO A 106 -18.29 -11.68 6.72
N GLN A 107 -19.11 -10.62 6.69
CA GLN A 107 -18.84 -9.43 5.88
C GLN A 107 -17.59 -8.68 6.38
N GLN A 108 -17.41 -8.61 7.69
CA GLN A 108 -16.21 -8.02 8.30
C GLN A 108 -14.96 -8.86 8.02
N GLU A 109 -15.10 -10.18 8.03
CA GLU A 109 -14.01 -11.10 7.67
C GLU A 109 -13.59 -10.93 6.20
N GLU A 110 -14.52 -10.83 5.27
CA GLU A 110 -14.24 -10.61 3.86
C GLU A 110 -13.58 -9.26 3.60
N ALA A 111 -14.10 -8.19 4.22
CA ALA A 111 -13.49 -6.85 4.17
C ALA A 111 -12.07 -6.87 4.75
N ALA A 112 -11.86 -7.53 5.87
CA ALA A 112 -10.56 -7.67 6.50
C ALA A 112 -9.57 -8.43 5.61
N LYS A 113 -9.98 -9.55 5.01
CA LYS A 113 -9.13 -10.35 4.10
C LYS A 113 -8.61 -9.53 2.92
N SER A 114 -9.42 -8.64 2.36
CA SER A 114 -9.01 -7.77 1.24
C SER A 114 -7.94 -6.74 1.65
N LEU A 115 -7.91 -6.36 2.93
CA LEU A 115 -7.00 -5.37 3.50
C LEU A 115 -5.75 -5.99 4.15
N LEU A 116 -5.71 -7.31 4.29
CA LEU A 116 -4.53 -8.00 4.80
C LEU A 116 -3.53 -8.30 3.68
N ALA A 117 -2.25 -8.15 4.00
CA ALA A 117 -1.12 -8.60 3.20
C ALA A 117 -0.32 -9.59 4.03
N GLU A 118 -0.13 -10.80 3.51
CA GLU A 118 0.74 -11.80 4.13
C GLU A 118 1.91 -12.07 3.20
N PHE A 119 3.12 -11.97 3.70
CA PHE A 119 4.33 -12.14 2.91
C PHE A 119 5.51 -12.64 3.77
N ASN A 120 6.42 -13.36 3.13
CA ASN A 120 7.65 -13.84 3.71
C ASN A 120 8.83 -12.97 3.26
N LEU A 121 9.58 -12.42 4.21
CA LEU A 121 10.82 -11.68 3.98
C LEU A 121 12.07 -12.55 4.13
N GLY A 122 11.94 -13.83 4.46
CA GLY A 122 13.04 -14.77 4.56
C GLY A 122 13.68 -15.09 3.20
N CYS A 123 14.90 -15.64 3.25
CA CYS A 123 15.66 -16.01 2.06
C CYS A 123 15.13 -17.28 1.38
N ASP A 124 14.28 -18.06 2.03
CA ASP A 124 13.63 -19.24 1.48
C ASP A 124 12.20 -19.38 1.99
N VAL A 125 11.42 -20.23 1.30
CA VAL A 125 10.00 -20.47 1.59
C VAL A 125 9.77 -21.26 2.87
N GLN A 126 10.80 -21.93 3.41
CA GLN A 126 10.70 -22.84 4.57
C GLN A 126 10.86 -22.11 5.91
N HIS A 127 11.48 -20.91 5.90
CA HIS A 127 11.65 -20.11 7.11
C HIS A 127 10.39 -19.32 7.47
N THR A 128 9.53 -19.92 8.28
CA THR A 128 8.26 -19.30 8.73
C THR A 128 8.48 -18.15 9.72
N GLY A 129 9.66 -18.01 10.32
CA GLY A 129 9.99 -16.92 11.24
C GLY A 129 9.91 -15.52 10.64
N HIS A 130 9.97 -15.40 9.31
CA HIS A 130 9.90 -14.12 8.58
C HIS A 130 8.57 -13.90 7.84
N ILE A 131 7.52 -14.63 8.20
CA ILE A 131 6.18 -14.39 7.70
C ILE A 131 5.54 -13.28 8.53
N TYR A 132 5.04 -12.25 7.85
CA TYR A 132 4.38 -11.09 8.45
C TYR A 132 2.96 -10.97 7.90
N ARG A 133 2.02 -10.66 8.78
CA ARG A 133 0.63 -10.40 8.43
C ARG A 133 0.31 -8.95 8.76
N VAL A 134 0.15 -8.14 7.73
CA VAL A 134 0.03 -6.69 7.84
C VAL A 134 -1.33 -6.24 7.35
N TYR A 135 -2.05 -5.51 8.19
CA TYR A 135 -3.21 -4.74 7.75
C TYR A 135 -2.71 -3.53 6.97
N VAL A 136 -3.23 -3.32 5.77
CA VAL A 136 -2.88 -2.19 4.91
C VAL A 136 -4.12 -1.60 4.31
N ASN A 137 -4.33 -0.31 4.48
CA ASN A 137 -5.41 0.40 3.83
C ASN A 137 -4.91 1.70 3.18
N THR A 138 -5.52 2.06 2.06
CA THR A 138 -5.23 3.27 1.29
C THR A 138 -6.52 4.04 1.09
N PHE A 139 -6.49 5.30 1.49
CA PHE A 139 -7.61 6.23 1.37
C PHE A 139 -7.29 7.26 0.30
N LEU A 140 -7.84 7.05 -0.89
CA LEU A 140 -7.72 7.97 -1.99
C LEU A 140 -8.59 9.21 -1.75
N GLY A 141 -8.03 10.41 -2.03
CA GLY A 141 -8.71 11.68 -1.75
C GLY A 141 -8.49 12.22 -0.34
N PHE A 142 -7.68 11.52 0.49
CA PHE A 142 -7.34 11.89 1.86
C PHE A 142 -5.91 12.40 2.04
N GLY A 143 -5.11 12.44 0.97
CA GLY A 143 -3.82 13.12 0.96
C GLY A 143 -3.99 14.64 1.08
N GLY A 144 -2.95 15.33 1.57
CA GLY A 144 -3.03 16.73 1.97
C GLY A 144 -3.52 17.70 0.87
N ASN A 145 -3.08 17.49 -0.38
CA ASN A 145 -3.50 18.37 -1.48
C ASN A 145 -4.92 18.05 -1.98
N PHE A 146 -5.28 16.77 -2.05
CA PHE A 146 -6.61 16.37 -2.49
C PHE A 146 -7.68 16.72 -1.44
N ALA A 147 -7.36 16.55 -0.15
CA ALA A 147 -8.24 17.00 0.93
C ALA A 147 -8.47 18.52 0.86
N ARG A 148 -7.43 19.32 0.52
CA ARG A 148 -7.57 20.76 0.29
C ARG A 148 -8.49 21.07 -0.88
N GLN A 149 -8.38 20.36 -1.99
CA GLN A 149 -9.29 20.54 -3.14
C GLN A 149 -10.75 20.23 -2.74
N ARG A 150 -10.98 19.14 -2.02
CA ARG A 150 -12.33 18.79 -1.51
C ARG A 150 -12.88 19.84 -0.55
N TYR A 151 -12.02 20.40 0.30
CA TYR A 151 -12.39 21.51 1.18
C TYR A 151 -12.81 22.75 0.38
N GLU A 152 -12.03 23.12 -0.63
CA GLU A 152 -12.34 24.26 -1.50
C GLU A 152 -13.65 24.06 -2.26
N GLU A 153 -13.92 22.85 -2.75
CA GLU A 153 -15.22 22.49 -3.35
C GLU A 153 -16.36 22.62 -2.32
N LEU A 154 -16.14 22.17 -1.08
CA LEU A 154 -17.11 22.27 0.01
C LEU A 154 -17.48 23.73 0.28
N ILE A 155 -16.50 24.61 0.52
CA ILE A 155 -16.77 26.02 0.87
C ILE A 155 -17.39 26.78 -0.31
N VAL A 156 -16.96 26.51 -1.54
CA VAL A 156 -17.57 27.11 -2.75
C VAL A 156 -19.04 26.72 -2.82
N ASN A 157 -19.34 25.41 -2.82
CA ASN A 157 -20.71 24.90 -2.94
C ASN A 157 -21.63 25.40 -1.82
N GLN A 158 -21.15 25.37 -0.57
CA GLN A 158 -21.94 25.84 0.58
C GLN A 158 -22.20 27.35 0.52
N THR A 159 -21.21 28.15 0.13
CA THR A 159 -21.35 29.60 0.07
C THR A 159 -22.30 30.00 -1.06
N TYR A 160 -22.19 29.39 -2.25
CA TYR A 160 -23.10 29.67 -3.34
C TYR A 160 -24.54 29.25 -3.03
N ALA A 161 -24.73 28.08 -2.42
CA ALA A 161 -26.05 27.64 -1.95
C ALA A 161 -26.66 28.59 -0.91
N HIS A 162 -25.86 29.01 0.07
CA HIS A 162 -26.28 29.95 1.11
C HIS A 162 -26.65 31.33 0.52
N ASN A 163 -25.78 31.86 -0.38
CA ASN A 163 -26.06 33.11 -1.08
C ASN A 163 -27.36 33.04 -1.87
N SER A 164 -27.62 31.95 -2.57
CA SER A 164 -28.85 31.75 -3.34
C SER A 164 -30.10 31.72 -2.45
N LEU A 165 -30.01 31.09 -1.28
CA LEU A 165 -31.14 30.96 -0.35
C LEU A 165 -31.44 32.27 0.40
N GLN A 166 -30.41 33.04 0.74
CA GLN A 166 -30.53 34.24 1.58
C GLN A 166 -30.37 35.56 0.84
N GLY A 167 -30.16 35.53 -0.48
CA GLY A 167 -29.92 36.74 -1.26
C GLY A 167 -28.63 37.47 -0.90
N GLN A 168 -27.64 36.75 -0.34
CA GLN A 168 -26.33 37.32 0.04
C GLN A 168 -25.34 37.28 -1.10
N ARG A 169 -24.22 37.99 -0.96
CA ARG A 169 -23.17 38.10 -1.97
C ARG A 169 -21.77 37.76 -1.40
N THR A 170 -21.74 36.96 -0.32
CA THR A 170 -20.49 36.55 0.32
C THR A 170 -19.58 35.82 -0.67
N GLY A 171 -18.31 36.24 -0.75
CA GLY A 171 -17.31 35.63 -1.62
C GLY A 171 -17.42 35.93 -3.10
N LEU A 172 -18.46 36.67 -3.56
CA LEU A 172 -18.60 36.99 -4.98
C LEU A 172 -17.72 38.15 -5.43
N SER A 173 -17.18 38.93 -4.51
CA SER A 173 -16.22 40.01 -4.79
C SER A 173 -15.16 40.10 -3.68
N ALA A 174 -14.08 40.81 -3.96
CA ALA A 174 -12.99 41.03 -3.02
C ALA A 174 -13.42 41.90 -1.82
N GLU A 175 -14.47 42.75 -1.98
CA GLU A 175 -15.01 43.60 -0.92
C GLU A 175 -15.86 42.81 0.09
N THR A 176 -16.44 41.68 -0.35
CA THR A 176 -17.29 40.80 0.50
C THR A 176 -16.74 39.38 0.51
N PRO A 177 -15.48 39.14 0.92
CA PRO A 177 -14.87 37.82 0.83
C PRO A 177 -15.54 36.83 1.79
N PHE A 178 -15.47 35.54 1.45
CA PHE A 178 -15.73 34.46 2.41
C PHE A 178 -14.61 34.44 3.45
N LEU A 179 -14.96 34.44 4.74
CA LEU A 179 -13.97 34.38 5.82
C LEU A 179 -13.57 32.93 6.08
N ASP A 180 -12.46 32.49 5.47
CA ASP A 180 -11.94 31.13 5.55
C ASP A 180 -11.23 30.91 6.90
N PRO A 181 -11.76 30.04 7.78
CA PRO A 181 -11.15 29.78 9.07
C PRO A 181 -9.82 28.98 8.94
N CYS A 182 -9.60 28.31 7.83
CA CYS A 182 -8.44 27.45 7.58
C CYS A 182 -7.26 28.20 6.92
N LEU A 183 -7.36 29.50 6.73
CA LEU A 183 -6.27 30.35 6.22
C LEU A 183 -5.80 31.32 7.30
N PRO A 184 -4.49 31.69 7.31
CA PRO A 184 -3.93 32.69 8.23
C PRO A 184 -4.67 34.03 8.15
N VAL A 185 -4.71 34.75 9.27
CA VAL A 185 -5.45 36.01 9.38
C VAL A 185 -5.02 37.02 8.31
N GLY A 186 -5.98 37.54 7.55
CA GLY A 186 -5.79 38.57 6.55
C GLY A 186 -5.12 38.12 5.25
N LEU A 187 -4.88 36.83 5.06
CA LEU A 187 -4.47 36.28 3.77
C LEU A 187 -5.66 36.41 2.81
N GLU A 188 -5.46 37.06 1.68
CA GLU A 188 -6.45 37.16 0.60
C GLU A 188 -6.09 36.19 -0.51
N ASP A 189 -7.11 35.49 -1.04
CA ASP A 189 -6.95 34.49 -2.09
C ASP A 189 -8.23 34.37 -2.93
N THR A 190 -8.11 33.69 -4.05
CA THR A 190 -9.24 33.39 -4.93
C THR A 190 -9.26 31.90 -5.24
N VAL A 191 -10.36 31.26 -4.90
CA VAL A 191 -10.59 29.81 -5.15
C VAL A 191 -11.49 29.68 -6.38
N VAL A 192 -11.08 28.83 -7.35
CA VAL A 192 -11.88 28.51 -8.52
C VAL A 192 -12.18 27.03 -8.53
N ARG A 193 -13.45 26.65 -8.42
CA ARG A 193 -13.90 25.24 -8.45
C ARG A 193 -15.23 25.13 -9.21
N GLY A 194 -15.34 24.11 -10.07
CA GLY A 194 -16.57 23.86 -10.83
C GLY A 194 -17.03 25.03 -11.72
N GLY A 195 -16.11 25.88 -12.18
CA GLY A 195 -16.45 27.09 -12.94
C GLY A 195 -16.94 28.27 -12.08
N GLN A 196 -16.99 28.10 -10.76
CA GLN A 196 -17.34 29.14 -9.79
C GLN A 196 -16.10 29.74 -9.15
N THR A 197 -16.12 31.05 -8.89
CA THR A 197 -15.03 31.81 -8.30
C THR A 197 -15.47 32.31 -6.92
N LEU A 198 -14.67 32.03 -5.89
CA LEU A 198 -14.89 32.49 -4.52
C LEU A 198 -13.69 33.32 -4.05
N HIS A 199 -13.92 34.58 -3.72
CA HIS A 199 -12.92 35.41 -3.04
C HIS A 199 -12.93 35.06 -1.56
N VAL A 200 -11.75 34.74 -1.01
CA VAL A 200 -11.60 34.32 0.38
C VAL A 200 -10.63 35.23 1.12
N ARG A 201 -10.86 35.42 2.41
CA ARG A 201 -9.94 36.08 3.34
C ARG A 201 -9.77 35.22 4.58
N GLY A 202 -8.51 34.95 4.95
CA GLY A 202 -8.20 34.15 6.11
C GLY A 202 -8.71 34.78 7.42
N ARG A 203 -9.39 33.98 8.21
CA ARG A 203 -9.87 34.30 9.56
C ARG A 203 -8.95 33.73 10.65
N GLY A 204 -8.22 32.68 10.35
CA GLY A 204 -7.26 32.05 11.26
C GLY A 204 -7.88 31.41 12.49
N ASP A 205 -9.05 30.80 12.36
CA ASP A 205 -9.79 30.18 13.44
C ASP A 205 -9.62 28.66 13.39
N TRP A 206 -8.65 28.16 14.12
CA TRP A 206 -8.35 26.75 14.22
C TRP A 206 -9.55 25.87 14.56
N GLN A 207 -10.33 26.25 15.57
CA GLN A 207 -11.45 25.45 16.04
C GLN A 207 -12.52 25.31 14.96
N SER A 208 -12.92 26.43 14.35
CA SER A 208 -13.85 26.42 13.22
C SER A 208 -13.28 25.67 12.01
N CYS A 209 -11.97 25.72 11.75
CA CYS A 209 -11.33 24.96 10.69
C CYS A 209 -11.45 23.45 10.93
N VAL A 210 -11.12 22.97 12.15
CA VAL A 210 -11.23 21.56 12.52
C VAL A 210 -12.66 21.05 12.35
N GLU A 211 -13.66 21.82 12.82
CA GLU A 211 -15.09 21.44 12.71
C GLU A 211 -15.55 21.37 11.24
N LEU A 212 -15.13 22.33 10.41
CA LEU A 212 -15.49 22.39 9.00
C LEU A 212 -14.87 21.25 8.18
N LEU A 213 -13.78 20.66 8.65
CA LEU A 213 -13.12 19.52 8.00
C LEU A 213 -13.70 18.16 8.36
N GLN A 214 -14.48 18.06 9.44
CA GLN A 214 -15.03 16.79 9.90
C GLN A 214 -15.84 16.03 8.82
N PRO A 215 -16.70 16.69 8.02
CA PRO A 215 -17.44 15.99 6.94
C PRO A 215 -16.54 15.38 5.86
N LEU A 216 -15.31 15.89 5.70
CA LEU A 216 -14.36 15.39 4.71
C LEU A 216 -13.76 14.03 5.09
N LEU A 217 -13.92 13.56 6.34
CA LEU A 217 -13.56 12.21 6.73
C LEU A 217 -14.44 11.14 6.06
N MET A 218 -15.60 11.55 5.54
CA MET A 218 -16.48 10.70 4.74
C MET A 218 -16.08 10.77 3.26
N ALA A 219 -16.21 9.66 2.53
CA ALA A 219 -15.98 9.66 1.09
C ALA A 219 -17.06 10.49 0.37
N PRO A 220 -16.68 11.21 -0.71
CA PRO A 220 -17.62 12.13 -1.37
C PRO A 220 -18.85 11.46 -1.99
N ASN A 221 -18.86 10.14 -2.26
CA ASN A 221 -19.92 9.46 -3.01
C ASN A 221 -20.37 8.11 -2.43
N ASN A 222 -20.25 7.84 -1.15
CA ASN A 222 -20.64 6.57 -0.52
C ASN A 222 -20.09 5.26 -1.18
N THR A 223 -19.33 5.38 -2.26
CA THR A 223 -18.84 4.26 -3.08
C THR A 223 -17.41 3.83 -2.76
N GLN A 224 -16.66 4.68 -2.05
CA GLN A 224 -15.32 4.33 -1.55
C GLN A 224 -15.33 4.36 -0.03
N ALA A 225 -14.53 3.51 0.60
CA ALA A 225 -14.41 3.47 2.03
C ALA A 225 -14.05 4.85 2.59
N SER A 226 -14.99 5.47 3.30
CA SER A 226 -14.70 6.67 4.07
C SER A 226 -13.69 6.34 5.16
N LEU A 227 -12.83 7.29 5.54
CA LEU A 227 -11.88 7.07 6.61
C LEU A 227 -12.59 6.71 7.92
N ALA A 228 -13.70 7.37 8.21
CA ALA A 228 -14.52 7.12 9.39
C ALA A 228 -15.30 5.79 9.32
N GLY A 229 -15.71 5.34 8.12
CA GLY A 229 -16.54 4.14 7.91
C GLY A 229 -15.77 2.90 7.44
N ALA A 230 -14.47 3.02 7.14
CA ALA A 230 -13.67 1.88 6.71
C ALA A 230 -13.45 0.89 7.86
N TYR A 231 -13.44 -0.40 7.50
CA TYR A 231 -12.94 -1.39 8.44
C TYR A 231 -11.50 -1.08 8.82
N LYS A 232 -11.22 -1.08 10.10
CA LYS A 232 -9.88 -0.97 10.68
C LYS A 232 -9.66 -2.17 11.58
N ALA A 233 -8.56 -2.88 11.36
CA ALA A 233 -8.17 -3.91 12.31
C ALA A 233 -7.88 -3.24 13.67
N PRO A 234 -8.29 -3.84 14.79
CA PRO A 234 -8.06 -3.26 16.12
C PRO A 234 -6.58 -2.98 16.38
N ILE A 235 -6.29 -1.86 17.01
CA ILE A 235 -4.94 -1.45 17.43
C ILE A 235 -4.88 -1.46 18.95
N ASP A 236 -3.92 -2.21 19.50
CA ASP A 236 -3.54 -2.03 20.90
C ASP A 236 -2.54 -0.87 21.00
N PHE A 237 -3.04 0.32 21.29
CA PHE A 237 -2.21 1.52 21.42
C PHE A 237 -1.22 1.45 22.58
N THR A 238 -1.43 0.60 23.57
CA THR A 238 -0.50 0.42 24.71
C THR A 238 0.80 -0.24 24.27
N ASN A 239 0.71 -1.21 23.35
CA ASN A 239 1.82 -2.01 22.87
C ASN A 239 2.13 -1.82 21.37
N SER A 240 1.78 -0.67 20.82
CA SER A 240 2.05 -0.32 19.42
C SER A 240 2.86 0.95 19.32
N GLU A 241 3.74 1.01 18.32
CA GLU A 241 4.51 2.19 17.93
C GLU A 241 4.15 2.54 16.48
N PHE A 242 4.03 3.82 16.15
CA PHE A 242 3.74 4.30 14.81
C PHE A 242 4.71 5.38 14.34
N TYR A 243 5.00 5.37 13.05
CA TYR A 243 5.74 6.42 12.36
C TYR A 243 4.88 7.08 11.30
N GLY A 244 4.84 8.42 11.32
CA GLY A 244 4.17 9.26 10.34
C GLY A 244 5.18 9.88 9.39
N PHE A 245 4.99 9.64 8.08
CA PHE A 245 5.85 10.13 7.01
C PHE A 245 5.17 11.19 6.15
N SER A 246 5.93 11.77 5.22
CA SER A 246 5.44 12.75 4.25
C SER A 246 4.76 13.93 4.93
N GLU A 247 3.50 14.21 4.65
CA GLU A 247 2.79 15.37 5.23
C GLU A 247 2.69 15.32 6.76
N PHE A 248 2.70 14.13 7.40
CA PHE A 248 2.78 14.05 8.87
C PHE A 248 4.06 14.68 9.41
N PHE A 249 5.19 14.48 8.73
CA PHE A 249 6.45 15.10 9.09
C PHE A 249 6.49 16.56 8.67
N TYR A 250 6.18 16.87 7.41
CA TYR A 250 6.28 18.24 6.92
C TYR A 250 5.36 19.20 7.66
N CYS A 251 4.15 18.75 8.01
CA CYS A 251 3.19 19.55 8.77
C CYS A 251 3.65 19.85 10.20
N THR A 252 4.34 18.90 10.85
CA THR A 252 4.85 19.09 12.21
C THR A 252 6.16 19.83 12.23
N GLU A 253 7.08 19.61 11.26
CA GLU A 253 8.45 20.14 11.32
C GLU A 253 8.62 21.46 10.57
N ASP A 254 8.14 21.57 9.31
CA ASP A 254 8.56 22.67 8.42
C ASP A 254 8.27 24.06 8.99
N VAL A 255 7.15 24.20 9.66
CA VAL A 255 6.67 25.50 10.16
C VAL A 255 6.56 25.51 11.69
N LEU A 256 5.98 24.44 12.27
CA LEU A 256 5.72 24.37 13.71
C LEU A 256 6.95 23.94 14.52
N ARG A 257 7.97 23.34 13.88
CA ARG A 257 9.21 22.84 14.50
C ARG A 257 8.96 21.83 15.62
N LEU A 258 7.96 20.96 15.43
CA LEU A 258 7.51 19.91 16.34
C LEU A 258 7.70 18.50 15.76
N GLY A 259 8.62 18.33 14.81
CA GLY A 259 8.97 17.02 14.27
C GLY A 259 9.54 16.07 15.33
N GLY A 260 9.43 14.77 15.10
CA GLY A 260 9.81 13.74 16.06
C GLY A 260 8.61 13.21 16.83
N ARG A 261 8.69 13.13 18.16
CA ARG A 261 7.56 12.61 18.95
C ARG A 261 6.35 13.54 18.85
N TYR A 262 5.25 12.98 18.38
CA TYR A 262 3.99 13.72 18.29
C TYR A 262 3.34 13.83 19.68
N ASP A 263 2.95 15.04 20.05
CA ASP A 263 2.20 15.35 21.26
C ASP A 263 0.99 16.21 20.88
N ALA A 264 -0.22 15.66 21.00
CA ALA A 264 -1.42 16.31 20.50
C ALA A 264 -1.70 17.68 21.17
N PRO A 265 -1.54 17.87 22.48
CA PRO A 265 -1.71 19.16 23.12
C PRO A 265 -0.75 20.22 22.59
N SER A 266 0.56 19.92 22.52
CA SER A 266 1.58 20.83 22.00
C SER A 266 1.35 21.17 20.53
N PHE A 267 1.01 20.16 19.72
CA PHE A 267 0.69 20.34 18.31
C PHE A 267 -0.53 21.25 18.10
N THR A 268 -1.62 21.00 18.85
CA THR A 268 -2.83 21.81 18.77
C THR A 268 -2.57 23.27 19.18
N THR A 269 -1.82 23.49 20.27
CA THR A 269 -1.45 24.83 20.72
C THR A 269 -0.66 25.58 19.65
N ALA A 270 0.38 24.96 19.10
CA ALA A 270 1.21 25.57 18.07
C ALA A 270 0.43 25.85 16.77
N ALA A 271 -0.47 24.93 16.39
CA ALA A 271 -1.33 25.12 15.22
C ALA A 271 -2.34 26.27 15.42
N GLN A 272 -2.95 26.38 16.60
CA GLN A 272 -3.82 27.50 16.95
C GLN A 272 -3.10 28.83 16.91
N GLU A 273 -1.92 28.91 17.54
CA GLU A 273 -1.07 30.11 17.52
C GLU A 273 -0.68 30.48 16.10
N TYR A 274 -0.30 29.50 15.28
CA TYR A 274 0.06 29.74 13.88
C TYR A 274 -1.14 30.29 13.08
N CYS A 275 -2.29 29.64 13.15
CA CYS A 275 -3.49 30.02 12.41
C CYS A 275 -3.93 31.45 12.77
N GLY A 276 -3.87 31.83 14.05
CA GLY A 276 -4.24 33.15 14.55
C GLY A 276 -3.28 34.28 14.18
N GLN A 277 -2.12 33.97 13.58
CA GLN A 277 -1.18 35.04 13.17
C GLN A 277 -1.57 35.68 11.84
N SER A 278 -1.29 36.96 11.71
CA SER A 278 -1.50 37.64 10.44
C SER A 278 -0.50 37.19 9.37
N TRP A 279 -0.98 37.10 8.13
CA TRP A 279 -0.14 36.72 6.99
C TRP A 279 1.12 37.55 6.87
N ALA A 280 1.03 38.86 7.13
CA ALA A 280 2.18 39.77 7.11
C ALA A 280 3.26 39.39 8.13
N VAL A 281 2.86 38.90 9.31
CA VAL A 281 3.80 38.40 10.34
C VAL A 281 4.44 37.11 9.90
N LEU A 282 3.65 36.16 9.36
CA LEU A 282 4.18 34.91 8.86
C LEU A 282 5.19 35.11 7.73
N MET A 283 4.90 36.00 6.78
CA MET A 283 5.81 36.33 5.69
C MET A 283 7.11 37.01 6.19
N ARG A 284 7.02 37.87 7.20
CA ARG A 284 8.20 38.45 7.82
C ARG A 284 9.10 37.41 8.48
N ARG A 285 8.51 36.47 9.19
CA ARG A 285 9.23 35.32 9.78
C ARG A 285 9.86 34.42 8.71
N PHE A 286 9.16 34.20 7.61
CA PHE A 286 9.67 33.44 6.47
C PHE A 286 10.90 34.10 5.85
N HIS A 287 10.83 35.37 5.55
CA HIS A 287 11.99 36.14 5.03
C HIS A 287 13.13 36.24 6.04
N GLY A 288 12.83 36.15 7.32
CA GLY A 288 13.82 36.11 8.41
C GLY A 288 14.44 34.72 8.63
N GLY A 289 14.08 33.70 7.84
CA GLY A 289 14.65 32.34 7.91
C GLY A 289 14.27 31.59 9.20
N LEU A 290 13.11 31.88 9.82
CA LEU A 290 12.69 31.26 11.09
C LEU A 290 11.99 29.90 10.93
N TYR A 291 11.75 29.46 9.70
CA TYR A 291 11.16 28.17 9.38
C TYR A 291 12.20 27.20 8.82
N SER A 292 11.81 25.94 8.59
CA SER A 292 12.67 24.96 7.92
C SER A 292 13.11 25.45 6.54
N ALA A 293 14.27 25.00 6.07
CA ALA A 293 14.74 25.25 4.72
C ALA A 293 13.79 24.70 3.63
N HIS A 294 12.93 23.75 3.99
CA HIS A 294 11.91 23.15 3.11
C HIS A 294 10.59 23.93 3.11
N ALA A 295 10.40 24.88 4.05
CA ALA A 295 9.21 25.71 4.06
C ALA A 295 9.22 26.71 2.90
N ASP A 296 8.14 26.76 2.16
CA ASP A 296 7.87 27.74 1.10
C ASP A 296 6.57 28.51 1.38
N GLN A 297 6.26 29.50 0.56
CA GLN A 297 5.04 30.28 0.74
C GLN A 297 3.77 29.45 0.60
N HIS A 298 3.78 28.41 -0.24
CA HIS A 298 2.66 27.51 -0.39
C HIS A 298 2.43 26.69 0.90
N ARG A 299 3.50 26.22 1.53
CA ARG A 299 3.47 25.56 2.83
C ARG A 299 2.87 26.50 3.90
N LEU A 300 3.36 27.71 3.98
CA LEU A 300 2.86 28.69 4.96
C LEU A 300 1.37 29.00 4.74
N LYS A 301 0.95 29.20 3.50
CA LYS A 301 -0.45 29.48 3.14
C LYS A 301 -1.40 28.43 3.66
N TYR A 302 -1.05 27.14 3.50
CA TYR A 302 -1.93 26.02 3.81
C TYR A 302 -1.61 25.29 5.12
N GLN A 303 -0.63 25.75 5.89
CA GLN A 303 -0.25 25.10 7.14
C GLN A 303 -1.41 25.00 8.13
N CYS A 304 -2.25 26.03 8.24
CA CYS A 304 -3.43 26.01 9.11
C CYS A 304 -4.39 24.88 8.70
N PHE A 305 -4.74 24.80 7.41
CA PHE A 305 -5.56 23.72 6.88
C PHE A 305 -4.92 22.34 7.12
N LYS A 306 -3.64 22.20 6.76
CA LYS A 306 -2.95 20.90 6.82
C LYS A 306 -2.82 20.36 8.24
N SER A 307 -2.55 21.26 9.21
CA SER A 307 -2.51 20.85 10.61
C SER A 307 -3.88 20.46 11.16
N ALA A 308 -4.95 21.17 10.80
CA ALA A 308 -6.32 20.78 11.16
C ALA A 308 -6.72 19.46 10.51
N TRP A 309 -6.34 19.23 9.24
CA TRP A 309 -6.59 17.98 8.54
C TRP A 309 -5.83 16.80 9.17
N MET A 310 -4.55 16.97 9.49
CA MET A 310 -3.75 15.95 10.18
C MET A 310 -4.38 15.57 11.53
N TYR A 311 -4.82 16.57 12.30
CA TYR A 311 -5.51 16.34 13.58
C TYR A 311 -6.79 15.52 13.39
N GLN A 312 -7.63 15.87 12.42
CA GLN A 312 -8.87 15.16 12.11
C GLN A 312 -8.60 13.71 11.66
N VAL A 313 -7.61 13.51 10.80
CA VAL A 313 -7.21 12.17 10.34
C VAL A 313 -6.75 11.29 11.49
N LEU A 314 -5.88 11.81 12.36
CA LEU A 314 -5.35 11.03 13.48
C LEU A 314 -6.43 10.69 14.51
N HIS A 315 -7.13 11.71 15.02
CA HIS A 315 -7.97 11.54 16.22
C HIS A 315 -9.40 11.16 15.89
N GLN A 316 -10.01 11.67 14.82
CA GLN A 316 -11.37 11.33 14.39
C GLN A 316 -11.41 10.25 13.32
N GLY A 317 -10.37 10.19 12.48
CA GLY A 317 -10.26 9.19 11.42
C GLY A 317 -9.75 7.84 11.93
N PHE A 318 -8.55 7.81 12.47
CA PHE A 318 -7.89 6.59 12.94
C PHE A 318 -8.08 6.31 14.43
N HIS A 319 -8.68 7.25 15.19
CA HIS A 319 -8.94 7.13 16.62
C HIS A 319 -7.70 6.99 17.50
N PHE A 320 -6.58 7.61 17.10
CA PHE A 320 -5.42 7.71 17.97
C PHE A 320 -5.79 8.49 19.24
N PRO A 321 -5.51 7.97 20.45
CA PRO A 321 -5.74 8.68 21.69
C PRO A 321 -4.96 10.01 21.73
N LEU A 322 -5.52 11.02 22.37
CA LEU A 322 -4.86 12.34 22.49
C LEU A 322 -3.58 12.30 23.32
N ASP A 323 -3.49 11.34 24.21
CA ASP A 323 -2.34 11.09 25.09
C ASP A 323 -1.42 10.00 24.58
N TYR A 324 -1.57 9.56 23.32
CA TYR A 324 -0.77 8.48 22.74
C TYR A 324 0.70 8.88 22.57
N PRO A 325 1.65 8.24 23.29
CA PRO A 325 3.03 8.71 23.37
C PRO A 325 3.93 8.14 22.26
N SER A 326 3.48 7.13 21.53
CA SER A 326 4.34 6.30 20.67
C SER A 326 4.14 6.57 19.17
N LEU A 327 3.61 7.74 18.81
CA LEU A 327 3.61 8.25 17.43
C LEU A 327 4.81 9.16 17.23
N ARG A 328 5.59 8.93 16.19
CA ARG A 328 6.71 9.76 15.76
C ARG A 328 6.50 10.22 14.33
N THR A 329 6.81 11.46 14.03
CA THR A 329 6.87 11.97 12.66
C THR A 329 8.33 12.09 12.24
N ALA A 330 8.66 11.56 11.06
CA ALA A 330 10.05 11.49 10.60
C ALA A 330 10.14 11.57 9.08
N GLN A 331 11.21 12.19 8.58
CA GLN A 331 11.69 12.06 7.22
C GLN A 331 12.90 11.12 7.18
N LEU A 332 13.78 11.26 8.18
CA LEU A 332 14.98 10.45 8.31
C LEU A 332 14.90 9.60 9.58
N VAL A 333 15.35 8.36 9.49
CA VAL A 333 15.56 7.47 10.63
C VAL A 333 16.99 6.95 10.53
N TYR A 334 17.81 7.19 11.55
CA TYR A 334 19.26 6.90 11.53
C TYR A 334 19.97 7.50 10.29
N ASP A 335 19.68 8.76 9.97
CA ASP A 335 20.22 9.51 8.80
C ASP A 335 19.89 8.86 7.44
N ARG A 336 18.90 8.00 7.39
CA ARG A 336 18.38 7.38 6.17
C ARG A 336 16.98 7.85 5.88
N GLU A 337 16.75 8.28 4.66
CA GLU A 337 15.41 8.62 4.20
C GLU A 337 14.57 7.33 4.13
N VAL A 338 13.44 7.36 4.85
CA VAL A 338 12.51 6.23 4.85
C VAL A 338 11.39 6.52 3.88
N GLN A 339 11.44 5.83 2.76
CA GLN A 339 10.44 5.90 1.71
C GLN A 339 10.00 4.48 1.32
N TRP A 340 8.84 4.37 0.70
CA TRP A 340 8.33 3.08 0.22
C TRP A 340 9.28 2.40 -0.79
N THR A 341 10.09 3.17 -1.51
CA THR A 341 11.05 2.66 -2.50
C THR A 341 12.10 1.72 -1.89
N LEU A 342 12.56 2.00 -0.67
CA LEU A 342 13.47 1.11 0.06
C LEU A 342 12.82 -0.25 0.32
N GLY A 343 11.60 -0.26 0.82
CA GLY A 343 10.86 -1.50 1.05
C GLY A 343 10.53 -2.25 -0.24
N ALA A 344 10.24 -1.52 -1.32
CA ALA A 344 10.00 -2.12 -2.63
C ALA A 344 11.23 -2.88 -3.13
N ILE A 345 12.42 -2.28 -3.03
CA ILE A 345 13.64 -2.95 -3.48
C ILE A 345 13.98 -4.15 -2.60
N LEU A 346 13.85 -4.03 -1.28
CA LEU A 346 14.05 -5.13 -0.35
C LEU A 346 13.10 -6.30 -0.66
N TYR A 347 11.83 -6.01 -0.86
CA TYR A 347 10.82 -7.02 -1.16
C TYR A 347 11.06 -7.70 -2.51
N LYS A 348 11.34 -6.92 -3.56
CA LYS A 348 11.54 -7.44 -4.92
C LYS A 348 12.85 -8.20 -5.07
N THR A 349 13.87 -7.85 -4.29
CA THR A 349 15.18 -8.49 -4.34
C THR A 349 15.40 -9.59 -3.29
N ARG A 350 14.43 -9.87 -2.42
CA ARG A 350 14.56 -10.79 -1.28
C ARG A 350 15.03 -12.20 -1.61
N PHE A 351 14.72 -12.68 -2.81
CA PHE A 351 15.14 -14.00 -3.29
C PHE A 351 16.32 -13.94 -4.26
N LEU A 352 16.89 -12.75 -4.49
CA LEU A 352 18.04 -12.61 -5.36
C LEU A 352 19.33 -12.96 -4.59
N PRO A 353 20.24 -13.77 -5.14
CA PRO A 353 21.52 -14.09 -4.51
C PRO A 353 22.47 -12.88 -4.57
N LEU A 354 22.22 -11.87 -3.72
CA LEU A 354 22.99 -10.62 -3.70
C LEU A 354 24.40 -10.77 -3.07
N ARG A 355 24.74 -11.96 -2.53
CA ARG A 355 25.98 -12.16 -1.74
C ARG A 355 27.27 -12.20 -2.55
N ASP A 356 27.22 -12.40 -3.87
CA ASP A 356 28.39 -12.61 -4.73
C ASP A 356 28.66 -11.49 -5.75
N LEU A 357 28.13 -10.30 -5.51
CA LEU A 357 28.37 -9.14 -6.37
C LEU A 357 29.78 -8.57 -6.19
N ARG A 358 30.82 -9.31 -6.61
CA ARG A 358 32.10 -8.69 -6.97
C ARG A 358 31.94 -7.99 -8.31
N PRO A 359 32.57 -6.80 -8.54
CA PRO A 359 32.38 -6.02 -9.76
C PRO A 359 32.70 -6.80 -11.08
N GLU A 360 33.55 -7.82 -10.99
CA GLU A 360 33.88 -8.69 -12.13
C GLU A 360 32.82 -9.78 -12.41
N SER A 361 31.99 -10.13 -11.42
CA SER A 361 30.96 -11.17 -11.55
C SER A 361 29.65 -10.68 -12.13
N VAL A 362 29.38 -9.37 -12.14
CA VAL A 362 28.11 -8.82 -12.63
C VAL A 362 27.95 -9.09 -14.14
N ARG A 363 29.00 -8.99 -14.94
CA ARG A 363 28.95 -9.37 -16.36
C ARG A 363 28.83 -10.88 -16.58
N GLN A 364 29.41 -11.69 -15.68
CA GLN A 364 29.30 -13.15 -15.74
C GLN A 364 27.99 -13.67 -15.09
N ALA A 365 27.47 -13.01 -14.05
CA ALA A 365 26.21 -13.38 -13.40
C ALA A 365 25.00 -13.26 -14.35
N HIS A 366 24.96 -12.28 -15.25
CA HIS A 366 23.91 -12.20 -16.27
C HIS A 366 23.88 -13.43 -17.17
N GLY A 367 25.04 -14.03 -17.47
CA GLY A 367 25.13 -15.31 -18.19
C GLY A 367 24.81 -16.54 -17.34
N SER A 368 25.07 -16.49 -16.00
CA SER A 368 24.85 -17.65 -15.12
C SER A 368 23.40 -17.73 -14.60
N TRP A 369 22.70 -16.60 -14.43
CA TRP A 369 21.29 -16.57 -14.07
C TRP A 369 20.39 -17.26 -15.07
N LEU A 370 20.63 -16.96 -16.35
CA LEU A 370 19.95 -17.62 -17.45
C LEU A 370 20.36 -19.11 -17.56
N ARG A 371 21.54 -19.50 -17.04
CA ARG A 371 22.01 -20.89 -17.02
C ARG A 371 21.45 -21.73 -15.86
N LEU A 372 20.99 -21.13 -14.77
CA LEU A 372 20.36 -21.82 -13.64
C LEU A 372 18.86 -22.03 -13.81
N SER A 373 18.23 -21.39 -14.79
CA SER A 373 16.85 -21.72 -15.15
C SER A 373 16.81 -23.11 -15.77
N PHE A 374 15.89 -23.95 -15.33
CA PHE A 374 15.63 -25.30 -15.86
C PHE A 374 15.53 -25.33 -17.41
N VAL A 375 15.00 -24.27 -18.01
CA VAL A 375 14.84 -24.08 -19.46
C VAL A 375 16.17 -23.81 -20.17
N TYR A 376 17.13 -23.20 -19.48
CA TYR A 376 18.46 -22.89 -20.05
C TYR A 376 19.53 -23.94 -19.75
N ASN A 377 19.26 -24.93 -18.90
CA ASN A 377 20.11 -26.09 -18.77
C ASN A 377 19.77 -27.10 -19.89
N HIS A 378 20.41 -26.92 -21.06
CA HIS A 378 20.15 -27.74 -22.24
C HIS A 378 20.26 -29.23 -21.95
N TYR A 379 21.17 -29.67 -21.07
CA TYR A 379 21.32 -31.08 -20.71
C TYR A 379 20.10 -31.62 -19.94
N LEU A 380 19.58 -30.83 -19.01
CA LEU A 380 18.40 -31.22 -18.22
C LEU A 380 17.13 -31.17 -19.07
N PHE A 381 17.02 -30.21 -19.95
CA PHE A 381 15.91 -30.10 -20.92
C PHE A 381 15.90 -31.29 -21.89
N PHE A 382 17.09 -31.62 -22.48
CA PHE A 382 17.18 -32.80 -23.35
C PHE A 382 17.00 -34.10 -22.60
N ALA A 383 17.44 -34.26 -21.36
CA ALA A 383 17.17 -35.42 -20.52
C ALA A 383 15.67 -35.62 -20.28
N CYS A 384 14.92 -34.56 -20.01
CA CYS A 384 13.48 -34.63 -19.86
C CYS A 384 12.79 -35.05 -21.17
N ILE A 385 13.21 -34.52 -22.32
CA ILE A 385 12.66 -34.92 -23.62
C ILE A 385 12.92 -36.43 -23.87
N VAL A 386 14.14 -36.92 -23.59
CA VAL A 386 14.48 -38.32 -23.73
C VAL A 386 13.63 -39.22 -22.84
N VAL A 387 13.41 -38.83 -21.58
CA VAL A 387 12.54 -39.58 -20.64
C VAL A 387 11.09 -39.65 -21.15
N VAL A 388 10.54 -38.53 -21.61
CA VAL A 388 9.20 -38.49 -22.18
C VAL A 388 9.09 -39.35 -23.45
N ALA A 389 10.06 -39.25 -24.35
CA ALA A 389 10.10 -40.08 -25.57
C ALA A 389 10.18 -41.55 -25.24
N LEU A 390 11.04 -41.95 -24.28
CA LEU A 390 11.15 -43.34 -23.80
C LEU A 390 9.83 -43.84 -23.19
N ALA A 391 9.14 -43.04 -22.40
CA ALA A 391 7.87 -43.37 -21.82
C ALA A 391 6.80 -43.60 -22.90
N ILE A 392 6.77 -42.77 -23.94
CA ILE A 392 5.86 -42.92 -25.09
C ILE A 392 6.18 -44.20 -25.85
N VAL A 393 7.46 -44.47 -26.12
CA VAL A 393 7.88 -45.71 -26.83
C VAL A 393 7.48 -46.96 -26.01
N LEU A 394 7.74 -46.98 -24.71
CA LEU A 394 7.34 -48.09 -23.84
C LEU A 394 5.83 -48.28 -23.79
N TYR A 395 5.07 -47.20 -23.77
CA TYR A 395 3.62 -47.24 -23.82
C TYR A 395 3.11 -47.83 -25.15
N LEU A 396 3.68 -47.41 -26.28
CA LEU A 396 3.33 -47.94 -27.60
C LEU A 396 3.69 -49.44 -27.76
N LEU A 397 4.87 -49.82 -27.21
CA LEU A 397 5.27 -51.22 -27.18
C LEU A 397 4.32 -52.09 -26.32
N ARG A 398 3.88 -51.53 -25.19
CA ARG A 398 2.86 -52.21 -24.34
C ARG A 398 1.53 -52.37 -25.08
N LEU A 399 1.06 -51.32 -25.75
CA LEU A 399 -0.16 -51.38 -26.56
C LEU A 399 -0.03 -52.42 -27.69
N ARG A 400 1.12 -52.44 -28.40
CA ARG A 400 1.37 -53.46 -29.43
C ARG A 400 1.38 -54.87 -28.86
N ARG A 401 1.92 -55.11 -27.65
CA ARG A 401 1.91 -56.40 -26.97
C ARG A 401 0.47 -56.82 -26.61
N ILE A 402 -0.32 -55.89 -26.10
CA ILE A 402 -1.73 -56.15 -25.74
C ILE A 402 -2.51 -56.47 -27.02
N HIS A 403 -2.36 -55.69 -28.07
CA HIS A 403 -3.05 -55.92 -29.35
C HIS A 403 -2.66 -57.27 -29.99
N ARG A 404 -1.36 -57.63 -29.98
CA ARG A 404 -0.88 -58.91 -30.42
C ARG A 404 -1.43 -60.07 -29.59
N ARG A 405 -1.62 -59.90 -28.28
CA ARG A 405 -2.26 -60.89 -27.40
C ARG A 405 -3.74 -61.06 -27.73
N GLN A 406 -4.45 -59.96 -27.94
CA GLN A 406 -5.87 -60.00 -28.36
C GLN A 406 -6.06 -60.66 -29.72
N LEU A 407 -5.21 -60.37 -30.70
CA LEU A 407 -5.25 -61.03 -32.00
C LEU A 407 -4.96 -62.52 -31.89
N ARG A 408 -4.02 -62.95 -31.03
CA ARG A 408 -3.75 -64.36 -30.79
C ARG A 408 -4.92 -65.10 -30.09
N SER A 409 -5.57 -64.42 -29.11
CA SER A 409 -6.73 -64.98 -28.45
C SER A 409 -7.91 -65.11 -29.44
N ALA A 410 -8.17 -64.13 -30.29
CA ALA A 410 -9.21 -64.18 -31.32
C ALA A 410 -8.92 -65.24 -32.37
N GLN A 411 -7.65 -65.50 -32.77
CA GLN A 411 -7.27 -66.60 -33.65
C GLN A 411 -7.46 -67.96 -32.97
N LEU A 412 -7.17 -68.09 -31.68
CA LEU A 412 -7.46 -69.35 -30.92
C LEU A 412 -8.95 -69.62 -30.80
N ASP A 413 -9.76 -68.56 -30.55
CA ASP A 413 -11.21 -68.68 -30.48
C ASP A 413 -11.79 -69.05 -31.83
N MET A 414 -11.28 -68.56 -32.96
CA MET A 414 -11.68 -69.02 -34.30
C MET A 414 -11.28 -70.45 -34.56
N LEU A 415 -10.09 -70.91 -34.17
CA LEU A 415 -9.63 -72.28 -34.29
C LEU A 415 -10.46 -73.24 -33.41
N TRP A 416 -11.00 -72.82 -32.28
CA TRP A 416 -11.92 -73.58 -31.45
C TRP A 416 -13.30 -73.68 -32.09
N LEU A 417 -13.82 -72.65 -32.72
CA LEU A 417 -15.08 -72.63 -33.44
C LEU A 417 -15.04 -73.58 -34.65
N ASP A 418 -13.98 -73.65 -35.44
CA ASP A 418 -13.78 -74.58 -36.54
C ASP A 418 -13.72 -76.05 -36.08
N LYS A 419 -13.16 -76.34 -34.90
CA LYS A 419 -13.15 -77.69 -34.32
C LYS A 419 -14.50 -78.11 -33.79
N VAL A 420 -15.35 -77.21 -33.31
CA VAL A 420 -16.67 -77.49 -32.79
C VAL A 420 -17.67 -77.80 -33.96
N VAL A 421 -17.47 -77.21 -35.14
CA VAL A 421 -18.33 -77.42 -36.33
C VAL A 421 -18.06 -78.76 -37.05
N LEU A 422 -16.89 -79.38 -36.75
CA LEU A 422 -16.50 -80.66 -37.41
C LEU A 422 -16.83 -81.92 -36.60
N LEU A 423 -17.62 -81.85 -35.56
CA LEU A 423 -18.12 -83.06 -34.86
C LEU A 423 -19.46 -83.56 -35.48
N PRO A 424 -19.52 -84.80 -36.01
CA PRO A 424 -20.76 -85.37 -36.57
C PRO A 424 -21.80 -85.64 -35.49
N PRO A 425 -23.10 -85.54 -35.79
CA PRO A 425 -24.18 -85.83 -34.84
C PRO A 425 -24.16 -87.28 -34.37
N SER A 426 -24.03 -87.49 -33.06
CA SER A 426 -24.19 -88.83 -32.46
C SER A 426 -25.65 -89.26 -32.54
N THR A 427 -25.88 -90.32 -33.31
CA THR A 427 -27.15 -91.09 -33.32
C THR A 427 -27.32 -91.82 -31.98
N GLY A 428 -28.28 -91.38 -31.17
CA GLY A 428 -28.76 -92.18 -30.02
C GLY A 428 -29.85 -93.17 -30.44
N PRO A 429 -29.91 -94.33 -29.85
CA PRO A 429 -31.03 -95.25 -30.06
C PRO A 429 -32.18 -94.98 -29.11
N GLY A 430 -33.40 -94.96 -29.65
CA GLY A 430 -34.60 -95.19 -28.86
C GLY A 430 -34.78 -96.71 -28.54
N PRO A 431 -35.77 -97.16 -27.84
CA PRO A 431 -37.17 -96.79 -27.75
C PRO A 431 -37.54 -96.09 -26.44
#